data_33bf5cc30a7e1737a940f3e936f83a1f
#
_entry.id   33bf5cc30a7e1737a940f3e936f83a1f
#
_cell.length_a   1.000
_cell.length_b   1.000
_cell.length_c   1.000
_cell.angle_alpha   90.00
_cell.angle_beta   90.00
_cell.angle_gamma   90.00
#
_symmetry.space_group_name_H-M   'P 1'
#
loop_
_entity.id
_entity.type
_entity.pdbx_description
1 polymer ?
#
loop_
_entity_poly.entity_id
_entity_poly.type
_entity_poly.pdbx_seq_one_letter_code
_entity_poly.pdbx_strand_id
1 'polypeptide(L)'
;MARVKLYVSPQCPKCETLKRTMKEIGVEYEVLDVSKSDVMADLIMRDIFLLETPGFEVDGKFFHAEEIFDGDKLNMDKLRKVLGRE
;
A
#
# COMPACT_ATOMS: atom_id res chain seq x y z
N MET A 1 7.02 2.20 16.55
CA MET A 1 5.85 2.40 15.69
C MET A 1 6.16 1.95 14.29
N ALA A 2 5.22 1.26 13.65
CA ALA A 2 5.41 0.81 12.30
C ALA A 2 5.39 1.99 11.32
N ARG A 3 6.30 1.97 10.36
CA ARG A 3 6.33 2.93 9.27
C ARG A 3 5.54 2.37 8.10
N VAL A 4 4.46 3.04 7.75
CA VAL A 4 3.57 2.57 6.70
C VAL A 4 3.57 3.54 5.53
N LYS A 5 3.76 3.01 4.33
CA LYS A 5 3.71 3.78 3.10
C LYS A 5 2.72 3.16 2.14
N LEU A 6 1.93 4.02 1.49
CA LEU A 6 1.00 3.61 0.44
C LEU A 6 1.47 4.17 -0.88
N TYR A 7 1.68 3.29 -1.85
CA TYR A 7 2.04 3.68 -3.21
C TYR A 7 0.77 3.70 -4.04
N VAL A 8 0.36 4.87 -4.47
CA VAL A 8 -0.93 5.09 -5.10
C VAL A 8 -0.80 5.68 -6.49
N SER A 9 -1.87 5.61 -7.27
CA SER A 9 -1.96 6.26 -8.57
C SER A 9 -3.24 7.07 -8.65
N PRO A 10 -3.34 8.03 -9.60
CA PRO A 10 -4.59 8.75 -9.81
C PRO A 10 -5.71 7.80 -10.22
N GLN A 11 -6.93 8.11 -9.82
CA GLN A 11 -8.13 7.34 -10.19
C GLN A 11 -8.05 5.86 -9.81
N CYS A 12 -7.66 5.61 -8.57
CA CYS A 12 -7.51 4.25 -8.06
C CYS A 12 -8.53 4.01 -6.92
N PRO A 13 -9.66 3.33 -7.21
CA PRO A 13 -10.66 3.06 -6.17
C PRO A 13 -10.11 2.23 -5.02
N LYS A 14 -9.26 1.23 -5.32
CA LYS A 14 -8.63 0.42 -4.27
C LYS A 14 -7.74 1.26 -3.36
N CYS A 15 -7.05 2.24 -3.93
CA CYS A 15 -6.21 3.15 -3.14
C CYS A 15 -7.05 3.95 -2.15
N GLU A 16 -8.21 4.44 -2.60
CA GLU A 16 -9.12 5.19 -1.75
C GLU A 16 -9.69 4.31 -0.64
N THR A 17 -10.04 3.07 -0.97
CA THR A 17 -10.53 2.10 0.02
C THR A 17 -9.48 1.86 1.09
N LEU A 18 -8.23 1.63 0.68
CA LEU A 18 -7.15 1.37 1.62
C LEU A 18 -6.87 2.58 2.52
N LYS A 19 -6.82 3.77 1.96
CA LYS A 19 -6.61 5.00 2.74
C LYS A 19 -7.69 5.16 3.80
N ARG A 20 -8.95 4.99 3.41
CA ARG A 20 -10.08 5.13 4.33
C ARG A 20 -10.00 4.10 5.45
N THR A 21 -9.70 2.86 5.10
CA THR A 21 -9.59 1.79 6.08
C THR A 21 -8.46 2.04 7.07
N MET A 22 -7.29 2.48 6.58
CA MET A 22 -6.17 2.80 7.45
C MET A 22 -6.53 3.91 8.44
N LYS A 23 -7.27 4.90 7.96
CA LYS A 23 -7.73 6.00 8.79
C LYS A 23 -8.70 5.51 9.87
N GLU A 24 -9.62 4.62 9.49
CA GLU A 24 -10.61 4.07 10.41
C GLU A 24 -9.97 3.24 11.53
N ILE A 25 -8.93 2.48 11.21
CA ILE A 25 -8.24 1.66 12.22
C ILE A 25 -7.14 2.43 12.96
N GLY A 26 -6.96 3.72 12.62
CA GLY A 26 -6.04 4.58 13.36
C GLY A 26 -4.57 4.37 13.05
N VAL A 27 -4.25 3.88 11.86
CA VAL A 27 -2.86 3.68 11.44
C VAL A 27 -2.40 4.86 10.60
N GLU A 28 -1.30 5.49 11.02
CA GLU A 28 -0.70 6.58 10.24
C GLU A 28 0.05 6.03 9.05
N TYR A 29 0.01 6.75 7.95
CA TYR A 29 0.68 6.33 6.72
C TYR A 29 1.13 7.52 5.89
N GLU A 30 2.12 7.28 5.06
CA GLU A 30 2.62 8.24 4.07
C GLU A 30 2.11 7.82 2.70
N VAL A 31 1.68 8.79 1.89
CA VAL A 31 1.18 8.52 0.54
C VAL A 31 2.24 8.91 -0.48
N LEU A 32 2.57 7.99 -1.39
CA LEU A 32 3.54 8.20 -2.45
C LEU A 32 2.85 7.94 -3.79
N ASP A 33 2.87 8.94 -4.67
CA ASP A 33 2.21 8.86 -5.97
C ASP A 33 3.18 8.27 -6.99
N VAL A 34 2.85 7.08 -7.52
CA VAL A 34 3.73 6.39 -8.46
C VAL A 34 3.77 7.02 -9.85
N SER A 35 2.90 7.99 -10.12
CA SER A 35 2.99 8.75 -11.37
C SER A 35 4.17 9.72 -11.35
N LYS A 36 4.74 9.96 -10.18
CA LYS A 36 5.91 10.82 -10.05
C LYS A 36 7.18 10.02 -10.33
N SER A 37 8.05 10.59 -11.15
CA SER A 37 9.24 9.89 -11.64
C SER A 37 10.22 9.50 -10.52
N ASP A 38 10.35 10.34 -9.50
CA ASP A 38 11.25 10.04 -8.38
C ASP A 38 10.76 8.84 -7.55
N VAL A 39 9.44 8.72 -7.38
CA VAL A 39 8.85 7.58 -6.67
C VAL A 39 9.05 6.29 -7.46
N MET A 40 8.77 6.32 -8.77
CA MET A 40 8.98 5.15 -9.62
C MET A 40 10.44 4.75 -9.71
N ALA A 41 11.34 5.73 -9.79
CA ALA A 41 12.77 5.44 -9.84
C ALA A 41 13.23 4.71 -8.57
N ASP A 42 12.75 5.13 -7.42
CA ASP A 42 13.08 4.49 -6.15
C ASP A 42 12.62 3.03 -6.13
N LEU A 43 11.38 2.77 -6.57
CA LEU A 43 10.85 1.41 -6.62
C LEU A 43 11.68 0.53 -7.56
N ILE A 44 12.02 1.05 -8.74
CA ILE A 44 12.81 0.31 -9.72
C ILE A 44 14.19 -0.02 -9.16
N MET A 45 14.82 0.93 -8.48
CA MET A 45 16.13 0.71 -7.87
C MET A 45 16.11 -0.35 -6.77
N ARG A 46 14.94 -0.57 -6.17
CA ARG A 46 14.73 -1.60 -5.16
C ARG A 46 14.22 -2.91 -5.76
N ASP A 47 14.23 -3.04 -7.09
CA ASP A 47 13.70 -4.20 -7.83
C ASP A 47 12.24 -4.47 -7.55
N ILE A 48 11.46 -3.42 -7.27
CA ILE A 48 10.03 -3.54 -7.06
C ILE A 48 9.31 -3.12 -8.33
N PHE A 49 8.63 -4.08 -8.97
CA PHE A 49 7.87 -3.83 -10.18
C PHE A 49 6.40 -3.81 -9.85
N LEU A 50 5.84 -2.59 -9.79
CA LEU A 50 4.46 -2.39 -9.40
C LEU A 50 3.55 -2.59 -10.61
N LEU A 51 2.77 -3.68 -10.60
CA LEU A 51 1.84 -3.99 -11.68
C LEU A 51 0.51 -3.29 -11.52
N GLU A 52 0.12 -3.02 -10.28
CA GLU A 52 -1.11 -2.28 -10.01
C GLU A 52 -0.98 -1.55 -8.67
N THR A 53 -1.85 -0.58 -8.45
CA THR A 53 -1.92 0.13 -7.17
C THR A 53 -3.16 -0.32 -6.41
N PRO A 54 -3.15 -0.22 -5.08
CA PRO A 54 -2.07 0.33 -4.26
C PRO A 54 -0.94 -0.67 -4.03
N GLY A 55 0.28 -0.15 -3.83
CA GLY A 55 1.36 -0.90 -3.21
C GLY A 55 1.38 -0.53 -1.73
N PHE A 56 1.90 -1.40 -0.91
CA PHE A 56 1.85 -1.22 0.54
C PHE A 56 3.19 -1.59 1.16
N GLU A 57 3.72 -0.72 1.99
CA GLU A 57 5.01 -0.98 2.63
C GLU A 57 4.89 -0.80 4.14
N VAL A 58 5.42 -1.76 4.90
CA VAL A 58 5.45 -1.71 6.35
C VAL A 58 6.88 -1.98 6.81
N ASP A 59 7.49 -1.01 7.46
CA ASP A 59 8.85 -1.11 7.99
C ASP A 59 9.87 -1.60 6.96
N GLY A 60 9.75 -1.08 5.73
CA GLY A 60 10.66 -1.41 4.65
C GLY A 60 10.32 -2.66 3.86
N LYS A 61 9.31 -3.40 4.28
CA LYS A 61 8.87 -4.60 3.57
C LYS A 61 7.70 -4.26 2.66
N PHE A 62 7.85 -4.55 1.37
CA PHE A 62 6.86 -4.20 0.36
C PHE A 62 5.85 -5.33 0.11
N PHE A 63 4.59 -4.95 -0.02
CA PHE A 63 3.50 -5.87 -0.32
C PHE A 63 2.74 -5.37 -1.55
N HIS A 64 2.40 -6.28 -2.45
CA HIS A 64 1.61 -5.97 -3.62
C HIS A 64 0.12 -5.94 -3.27
N ALA A 65 -0.70 -5.31 -4.12
CA ALA A 65 -2.13 -5.19 -3.86
C ALA A 65 -2.79 -6.55 -3.63
N GLU A 66 -2.41 -7.56 -4.39
CA GLU A 66 -2.99 -8.90 -4.27
C GLU A 66 -2.73 -9.57 -2.92
N GLU A 67 -1.75 -9.07 -2.17
CA GLU A 67 -1.43 -9.61 -0.84
C GLU A 67 -2.35 -9.10 0.24
N ILE A 68 -3.14 -8.06 -0.05
CA ILE A 68 -4.11 -7.50 0.91
C ILE A 68 -5.51 -7.37 0.36
N PHE A 69 -5.69 -7.54 -0.97
CA PHE A 69 -7.00 -7.47 -1.61
C PHE A 69 -7.37 -8.81 -2.21
N ASP A 70 -8.66 -9.13 -2.15
CA ASP A 70 -9.25 -10.23 -2.88
C ASP A 70 -10.09 -9.62 -4.01
N GLY A 71 -9.50 -9.55 -5.21
CA GLY A 71 -10.13 -8.79 -6.30
C GLY A 71 -10.21 -7.32 -5.93
N ASP A 72 -11.41 -6.77 -5.90
CA ASP A 72 -11.64 -5.37 -5.55
C ASP A 72 -11.88 -5.15 -4.07
N LYS A 73 -11.95 -6.22 -3.29
CA LYS A 73 -12.29 -6.14 -1.87
C LYS A 73 -11.05 -6.26 -1.00
N LEU A 74 -10.92 -5.31 -0.08
CA LEU A 74 -9.84 -5.35 0.91
C LEU A 74 -10.11 -6.48 1.90
N ASN A 75 -9.13 -7.36 2.07
CA ASN A 75 -9.21 -8.44 3.03
C ASN A 75 -8.59 -7.97 4.35
N MET A 76 -9.43 -7.76 5.35
CA MET A 76 -8.97 -7.22 6.64
C MET A 76 -8.01 -8.15 7.37
N ASP A 77 -8.20 -9.48 7.23
CA ASP A 77 -7.30 -10.43 7.87
C ASP A 77 -5.89 -10.35 7.27
N LYS A 78 -5.81 -10.25 5.95
CA LYS A 78 -4.53 -10.08 5.26
C LYS A 78 -3.87 -8.77 5.65
N LEU A 79 -4.65 -7.69 5.72
CA LEU A 79 -4.14 -6.39 6.11
C LEU A 79 -3.58 -6.41 7.53
N ARG A 80 -4.31 -7.01 8.46
CA ARG A 80 -3.84 -7.11 9.84
C ARG A 80 -2.54 -7.90 9.96
N LYS A 81 -2.41 -8.96 9.17
CA LYS A 81 -1.18 -9.76 9.17
C LYS A 81 0.02 -8.94 8.71
N VAL A 82 -0.12 -8.19 7.62
CA VAL A 82 1.01 -7.39 7.12
C VAL A 82 1.32 -6.21 8.05
N LEU A 83 0.33 -5.74 8.80
CA LEU A 83 0.55 -4.68 9.80
C LEU A 83 1.10 -5.22 11.12
N GLY A 84 1.09 -6.55 11.30
CA GLY A 84 1.50 -7.17 12.54
C GLY A 84 0.49 -7.03 13.66
N ARG A 85 -0.76 -6.77 13.32
CA ARG A 85 -1.87 -6.60 14.29
C ARG A 85 -2.84 -7.77 14.19
N GLU A 86 -2.59 -8.79 14.92
CA GLU A 86 -3.48 -9.95 14.99
C GLU A 86 -4.37 -9.94 16.22
#